data_2e781ceaeb0da8891b377b31830a0e28
#
_entry.id   2e781ceaeb0da8891b377b31830a0e28
#
_cell.length_a   1.000
_cell.length_b   1.000
_cell.length_c   1.000
_cell.angle_alpha   90.00
_cell.angle_beta   90.00
_cell.angle_gamma   90.00
#
_symmetry.space_group_name_H-M   'P 1'
#
loop_
_entity.id
_entity.type
_entity.pdbx_description
1 polymer ?
#
loop_
_entity_poly.entity_id
_entity_poly.type
_entity_poly.pdbx_seq_one_letter_code
_entity_poly.pdbx_strand_id
1 'polypeptide(L)'
;ICVVEVEGRKNLAPACKTVCTEGMVVRTHTPRVVNARRTVMELILSNHPNDCLTCTKNGHCELQRTAQDLGIREIKYRGETTKYQKDMSVSIVRDMDKCIMCRRCETACNEIQSVGVLSAVNRGFPAVVSTAFNDPIQTTNCINCGQCVAVCPTGALSENSNIADVLRAIADPSKTVVVQTAPAVRVGLGQDFGFSGRSVTGKMVTALRRLGFDYVFDTDFSADLTIMEEGTELLGLLNAAIG
;
A
#
# COMPACT_ATOMS: atom_id res chain seq x y z
N ILE A 1 -18.52 0.77 -9.32
CA ILE A 1 -18.75 2.19 -8.97
C ILE A 1 -18.58 3.11 -10.18
N CYS A 2 -17.72 2.78 -11.14
CA CYS A 2 -17.41 3.61 -12.31
C CYS A 2 -18.51 3.62 -13.42
N VAL A 3 -19.76 3.29 -13.11
CA VAL A 3 -20.85 3.27 -14.11
C VAL A 3 -21.22 4.68 -14.54
N VAL A 4 -21.53 4.82 -15.85
CA VAL A 4 -21.97 6.05 -16.50
C VAL A 4 -23.12 5.76 -17.45
N GLU A 5 -23.88 6.79 -17.77
CA GLU A 5 -24.92 6.73 -18.79
C GLU A 5 -24.34 7.27 -20.11
N VAL A 6 -24.48 6.48 -21.16
CA VAL A 6 -24.05 6.85 -22.52
C VAL A 6 -25.31 7.02 -23.36
N GLU A 7 -25.45 8.17 -24.00
CA GLU A 7 -26.60 8.47 -24.84
C GLU A 7 -26.77 7.41 -25.96
N GLY A 8 -27.99 6.97 -26.18
CA GLY A 8 -28.30 5.88 -27.10
C GLY A 8 -28.07 4.46 -26.57
N ARG A 9 -27.50 4.28 -25.36
CA ARG A 9 -27.34 2.95 -24.75
C ARG A 9 -28.45 2.67 -23.72
N LYS A 10 -29.06 1.50 -23.80
CA LYS A 10 -30.10 1.07 -22.84
C LYS A 10 -29.51 0.84 -21.43
N ASN A 11 -28.31 0.27 -21.34
CA ASN A 11 -27.68 -0.09 -20.08
C ASN A 11 -26.59 0.91 -19.71
N LEU A 12 -26.36 1.08 -18.39
CA LEU A 12 -25.21 1.81 -17.89
C LEU A 12 -23.91 1.11 -18.32
N ALA A 13 -22.92 1.90 -18.69
CA ALA A 13 -21.64 1.41 -19.15
C ALA A 13 -20.56 1.59 -18.04
N PRO A 14 -19.63 0.63 -17.87
CA PRO A 14 -18.48 0.81 -16.98
C PRO A 14 -17.46 1.74 -17.66
N ALA A 15 -17.27 2.95 -17.14
CA ALA A 15 -16.37 3.95 -17.74
C ALA A 15 -14.92 3.43 -17.88
N CYS A 16 -14.45 2.61 -16.95
CA CYS A 16 -13.09 2.06 -16.98
C CYS A 16 -12.82 1.03 -18.10
N LYS A 17 -13.86 0.52 -18.77
CA LYS A 17 -13.76 -0.49 -19.85
C LYS A 17 -14.39 -0.03 -21.16
N THR A 18 -15.07 1.11 -21.16
CA THR A 18 -15.78 1.60 -22.35
C THR A 18 -14.83 2.46 -23.19
N VAL A 19 -14.59 2.05 -24.40
CA VAL A 19 -13.79 2.83 -25.37
C VAL A 19 -14.59 4.07 -25.78
N CYS A 20 -13.94 5.22 -25.74
CA CYS A 20 -14.52 6.48 -26.21
C CYS A 20 -14.59 6.49 -27.75
N THR A 21 -15.68 6.98 -28.26
CA THR A 21 -15.88 7.18 -29.71
C THR A 21 -16.22 8.64 -29.97
N GLU A 22 -15.95 9.11 -31.18
CA GLU A 22 -16.27 10.47 -31.59
C GLU A 22 -17.78 10.74 -31.46
N GLY A 23 -18.13 11.90 -30.93
CA GLY A 23 -19.53 12.28 -30.69
C GLY A 23 -20.21 11.58 -29.51
N MET A 24 -19.50 10.75 -28.73
CA MET A 24 -20.08 10.09 -27.56
C MET A 24 -20.49 11.10 -26.48
N VAL A 25 -21.76 11.07 -26.08
CA VAL A 25 -22.28 11.87 -24.96
C VAL A 25 -22.38 11.02 -23.71
N VAL A 26 -21.63 11.40 -22.65
CA VAL A 26 -21.54 10.67 -21.38
C VAL A 26 -22.09 11.52 -20.25
N ARG A 27 -23.02 10.95 -19.48
CA ARG A 27 -23.60 11.59 -18.29
C ARG A 27 -23.17 10.82 -17.04
N THR A 28 -22.55 11.54 -16.10
CA THR A 28 -21.92 10.93 -14.90
C THR A 28 -22.74 11.07 -13.63
N HIS A 29 -23.77 11.94 -13.60
CA HIS A 29 -24.54 12.31 -12.41
C HIS A 29 -26.05 12.27 -12.60
N THR A 30 -26.55 11.46 -13.53
CA THR A 30 -28.02 11.26 -13.63
C THR A 30 -28.52 10.50 -12.39
N PRO A 31 -29.81 10.67 -11.99
CA PRO A 31 -30.39 9.92 -10.89
C PRO A 31 -30.18 8.41 -11.03
N ARG A 32 -30.26 7.89 -12.25
CA ARG A 32 -30.03 6.48 -12.58
C ARG A 32 -28.60 6.05 -12.27
N VAL A 33 -27.61 6.86 -12.66
CA VAL A 33 -26.19 6.59 -12.38
C VAL A 33 -25.90 6.65 -10.89
N VAL A 34 -26.39 7.68 -10.20
CA VAL A 34 -26.18 7.86 -8.75
C VAL A 34 -26.80 6.70 -7.98
N ASN A 35 -28.04 6.29 -8.30
CA ASN A 35 -28.69 5.17 -7.64
C ASN A 35 -27.95 3.84 -7.88
N ALA A 36 -27.47 3.59 -9.10
CA ALA A 36 -26.68 2.40 -9.39
C ALA A 36 -25.35 2.38 -8.58
N ARG A 37 -24.66 3.52 -8.48
CA ARG A 37 -23.43 3.63 -7.68
C ARG A 37 -23.70 3.42 -6.20
N ARG A 38 -24.80 3.96 -5.66
CA ARG A 38 -25.21 3.74 -4.27
C ARG A 38 -25.44 2.27 -4.00
N THR A 39 -26.22 1.59 -4.85
CA THR A 39 -26.47 0.14 -4.72
C THR A 39 -25.16 -0.66 -4.73
N VAL A 40 -24.26 -0.41 -5.67
CA VAL A 40 -22.96 -1.10 -5.74
C VAL A 40 -22.14 -0.83 -4.48
N MET A 41 -22.12 0.41 -3.99
CA MET A 41 -21.38 0.77 -2.77
C MET A 41 -21.98 0.09 -1.53
N GLU A 42 -23.30 0.08 -1.38
CA GLU A 42 -23.98 -0.61 -0.29
C GLU A 42 -23.67 -2.13 -0.28
N LEU A 43 -23.61 -2.76 -1.47
CA LEU A 43 -23.20 -4.16 -1.61
C LEU A 43 -21.73 -4.39 -1.19
N ILE A 44 -20.82 -3.49 -1.54
CA ILE A 44 -19.43 -3.57 -1.08
C ILE A 44 -19.36 -3.44 0.45
N LEU A 45 -20.07 -2.46 1.01
CA LEU A 45 -20.10 -2.20 2.45
C LEU A 45 -20.74 -3.34 3.24
N SER A 46 -21.68 -4.08 2.65
CA SER A 46 -22.36 -5.21 3.29
C SER A 46 -21.42 -6.38 3.62
N ASN A 47 -20.31 -6.51 2.90
CA ASN A 47 -19.27 -7.53 3.14
C ASN A 47 -17.98 -6.94 3.74
N HIS A 48 -17.95 -5.65 4.03
CA HIS A 48 -16.78 -4.98 4.59
C HIS A 48 -16.91 -4.84 6.11
N PRO A 49 -15.86 -5.10 6.91
CA PRO A 49 -15.90 -4.82 8.34
C PRO A 49 -16.00 -3.31 8.56
N ASN A 50 -16.90 -2.89 9.47
CA ASN A 50 -17.15 -1.47 9.75
C ASN A 50 -16.37 -1.00 11.00
N ASP A 51 -15.16 -1.49 11.20
CA ASP A 51 -14.22 -1.19 12.29
C ASP A 51 -13.31 0.02 11.98
N CYS A 52 -13.86 1.03 11.33
CA CYS A 52 -13.09 2.16 10.78
C CYS A 52 -12.20 2.86 11.80
N LEU A 53 -12.63 3.01 13.04
CA LEU A 53 -11.86 3.71 14.09
C LEU A 53 -10.54 3.04 14.44
N THR A 54 -10.46 1.71 14.27
CA THR A 54 -9.25 0.91 14.53
C THR A 54 -8.49 0.54 13.26
N CYS A 55 -9.00 0.95 12.11
CA CYS A 55 -8.40 0.65 10.81
C CYS A 55 -7.21 1.55 10.50
N THR A 56 -6.10 0.98 10.01
CA THR A 56 -4.90 1.71 9.62
C THR A 56 -5.14 2.77 8.55
N LYS A 57 -6.21 2.63 7.74
CA LYS A 57 -6.58 3.55 6.66
C LYS A 57 -7.62 4.60 7.08
N ASN A 58 -7.98 4.67 8.37
CA ASN A 58 -8.97 5.63 8.85
C ASN A 58 -8.59 7.07 8.48
N GLY A 59 -9.56 7.86 8.01
CA GLY A 59 -9.34 9.24 7.53
C GLY A 59 -8.73 9.36 6.13
N HIS A 60 -8.11 8.30 5.60
CA HIS A 60 -7.50 8.27 4.26
C HIS A 60 -8.05 7.14 3.37
N CYS A 61 -9.20 6.57 3.74
CA CYS A 61 -9.83 5.45 3.05
C CYS A 61 -10.72 5.95 1.90
N GLU A 62 -10.43 5.50 0.67
CA GLU A 62 -11.26 5.84 -0.49
C GLU A 62 -12.68 5.26 -0.38
N LEU A 63 -12.86 4.10 0.28
CA LEU A 63 -14.16 3.51 0.51
C LEU A 63 -15.03 4.40 1.41
N GLN A 64 -14.47 4.90 2.53
CA GLN A 64 -15.16 5.85 3.42
C GLN A 64 -15.55 7.12 2.68
N ARG A 65 -14.62 7.74 1.96
CA ARG A 65 -14.87 8.95 1.18
C ARG A 65 -15.97 8.75 0.15
N THR A 66 -15.88 7.68 -0.65
CA THR A 66 -16.88 7.40 -1.68
C THR A 66 -18.27 7.11 -1.09
N ALA A 67 -18.35 6.42 0.04
CA ALA A 67 -19.61 6.19 0.74
C ALA A 67 -20.23 7.51 1.26
N GLN A 68 -19.38 8.41 1.76
CA GLN A 68 -19.79 9.74 2.21
C GLN A 68 -20.28 10.60 1.04
N ASP A 69 -19.55 10.63 -0.08
CA ASP A 69 -19.90 11.39 -1.30
C ASP A 69 -21.24 10.91 -1.89
N LEU A 70 -21.52 9.61 -1.81
CA LEU A 70 -22.80 9.03 -2.25
C LEU A 70 -23.93 9.18 -1.21
N GLY A 71 -23.67 9.78 -0.06
CA GLY A 71 -24.64 10.03 1.01
C GLY A 71 -25.17 8.74 1.65
N ILE A 72 -24.37 7.68 1.71
CA ILE A 72 -24.75 6.41 2.34
C ILE A 72 -24.62 6.59 3.86
N ARG A 73 -25.72 6.40 4.58
CA ARG A 73 -25.81 6.49 6.05
C ARG A 73 -26.23 5.17 6.68
N GLU A 74 -26.81 4.28 5.89
CA GLU A 74 -27.32 2.99 6.31
C GLU A 74 -27.00 1.96 5.22
N ILE A 75 -26.65 0.75 5.63
CA ILE A 75 -26.39 -0.38 4.74
C ILE A 75 -27.68 -1.22 4.68
N LYS A 76 -28.35 -1.20 3.55
CA LYS A 76 -29.64 -1.89 3.36
C LYS A 76 -29.48 -3.39 3.10
N TYR A 77 -28.34 -3.81 2.59
CA TYR A 77 -28.08 -5.19 2.23
C TYR A 77 -27.32 -5.91 3.33
N ARG A 78 -27.67 -7.16 3.58
CA ARG A 78 -26.88 -8.04 4.43
C ARG A 78 -25.95 -8.85 3.54
N GLY A 79 -24.65 -8.68 3.74
CA GLY A 79 -23.61 -9.50 3.13
C GLY A 79 -23.19 -10.64 4.04
N GLU A 80 -22.39 -11.52 3.49
CA GLU A 80 -21.67 -12.54 4.27
C GLU A 80 -20.27 -12.00 4.54
N THR A 81 -19.99 -11.60 5.78
CA THR A 81 -18.65 -11.10 6.15
C THR A 81 -17.68 -12.27 6.17
N THR A 82 -16.82 -12.34 5.17
CA THR A 82 -15.76 -13.34 5.07
C THR A 82 -14.65 -13.01 6.06
N LYS A 83 -14.12 -14.04 6.72
CA LYS A 83 -12.97 -13.92 7.63
C LYS A 83 -11.75 -14.60 7.05
N TYR A 84 -10.64 -13.88 7.08
CA TYR A 84 -9.34 -14.38 6.65
C TYR A 84 -8.34 -14.29 7.80
N GLN A 85 -7.39 -15.22 7.80
CA GLN A 85 -6.24 -15.09 8.69
C GLN A 85 -5.40 -13.89 8.25
N LYS A 86 -5.07 -13.01 9.21
CA LYS A 86 -4.19 -11.89 8.97
C LYS A 86 -2.79 -12.41 8.68
N ASP A 87 -2.21 -11.97 7.59
CA ASP A 87 -0.88 -12.35 7.13
C ASP A 87 0.08 -11.18 7.34
N MET A 88 1.19 -11.45 8.02
CA MET A 88 2.21 -10.45 8.36
C MET A 88 3.58 -10.90 7.85
N SER A 89 4.15 -10.11 6.95
CA SER A 89 5.56 -10.23 6.57
C SER A 89 6.41 -9.21 7.31
N VAL A 90 7.71 -9.18 7.01
CA VAL A 90 8.65 -8.18 7.56
C VAL A 90 8.26 -6.74 7.24
N SER A 91 7.56 -6.49 6.13
CA SER A 91 7.24 -5.15 5.64
C SER A 91 5.77 -4.92 5.29
N ILE A 92 5.01 -5.97 4.97
CA ILE A 92 3.63 -5.87 4.49
C ILE A 92 2.70 -6.64 5.41
N VAL A 93 1.61 -6.00 5.82
CA VAL A 93 0.49 -6.62 6.53
C VAL A 93 -0.68 -6.76 5.57
N ARG A 94 -1.23 -7.97 5.47
CA ARG A 94 -2.43 -8.29 4.69
C ARG A 94 -3.59 -8.61 5.64
N ASP A 95 -4.61 -7.77 5.62
CA ASP A 95 -5.88 -7.92 6.32
C ASP A 95 -6.99 -8.04 5.29
N MET A 96 -7.17 -9.26 4.76
CA MET A 96 -8.03 -9.49 3.60
C MET A 96 -9.52 -9.37 3.91
N ASP A 97 -9.93 -9.34 5.18
CA ASP A 97 -11.29 -8.97 5.59
C ASP A 97 -11.70 -7.60 5.01
N LYS A 98 -10.71 -6.71 4.78
CA LYS A 98 -10.89 -5.35 4.27
C LYS A 98 -10.75 -5.23 2.75
N CYS A 99 -10.57 -6.34 2.05
CA CYS A 99 -10.42 -6.34 0.59
C CYS A 99 -11.77 -6.10 -0.10
N ILE A 100 -11.81 -5.14 -1.02
CA ILE A 100 -13.00 -4.81 -1.82
C ILE A 100 -12.91 -5.29 -3.27
N MET A 101 -11.99 -6.19 -3.57
CA MET A 101 -11.80 -6.77 -4.91
C MET A 101 -11.58 -5.73 -6.04
N CYS A 102 -10.95 -4.61 -5.74
CA CYS A 102 -10.64 -3.58 -6.75
C CYS A 102 -9.49 -3.98 -7.70
N ARG A 103 -8.70 -4.99 -7.35
CA ARG A 103 -7.58 -5.55 -8.11
C ARG A 103 -6.42 -4.59 -8.44
N ARG A 104 -6.38 -3.38 -7.86
CA ARG A 104 -5.28 -2.42 -8.08
C ARG A 104 -3.93 -2.98 -7.67
N CYS A 105 -3.86 -3.69 -6.54
CA CYS A 105 -2.63 -4.32 -6.06
C CYS A 105 -2.14 -5.46 -6.98
N GLU A 106 -3.06 -6.20 -7.58
CA GLU A 106 -2.74 -7.22 -8.60
C GLU A 106 -2.13 -6.57 -9.85
N THR A 107 -2.76 -5.54 -10.40
CA THR A 107 -2.20 -4.78 -11.54
C THR A 107 -0.83 -4.18 -11.20
N ALA A 108 -0.68 -3.57 -10.02
CA ALA A 108 0.61 -3.02 -9.59
C ALA A 108 1.70 -4.10 -9.48
N CYS A 109 1.35 -5.28 -8.95
CA CYS A 109 2.30 -6.38 -8.77
C CYS A 109 2.66 -7.06 -10.10
N ASN A 110 1.67 -7.30 -10.96
CA ASN A 110 1.85 -8.13 -12.16
C ASN A 110 2.29 -7.32 -13.39
N GLU A 111 1.64 -6.17 -13.64
CA GLU A 111 1.84 -5.39 -14.86
C GLU A 111 2.90 -4.29 -14.68
N ILE A 112 2.97 -3.67 -13.50
CA ILE A 112 3.90 -2.54 -13.27
C ILE A 112 5.23 -3.06 -12.72
N GLN A 113 5.20 -3.89 -11.67
CA GLN A 113 6.40 -4.42 -11.02
C GLN A 113 6.90 -5.75 -11.63
N SER A 114 6.05 -6.43 -12.41
CA SER A 114 6.37 -7.72 -13.06
C SER A 114 6.80 -8.83 -12.08
N VAL A 115 6.31 -8.78 -10.83
CA VAL A 115 6.66 -9.77 -9.78
C VAL A 115 5.69 -10.96 -9.77
N GLY A 116 4.39 -10.71 -10.03
CA GLY A 116 3.41 -11.78 -10.25
C GLY A 116 2.96 -12.56 -9.00
N VAL A 117 3.03 -11.96 -7.81
CA VAL A 117 2.69 -12.65 -6.54
C VAL A 117 1.20 -12.59 -6.23
N LEU A 118 0.50 -11.53 -6.62
CA LEU A 118 -0.89 -11.28 -6.27
C LEU A 118 -1.83 -11.61 -7.42
N SER A 119 -2.91 -12.32 -7.12
CA SER A 119 -3.95 -12.68 -8.08
C SER A 119 -5.33 -12.72 -7.43
N ALA A 120 -6.39 -12.51 -8.21
CA ALA A 120 -7.75 -12.71 -7.74
C ALA A 120 -8.02 -14.20 -7.52
N VAL A 121 -8.46 -14.57 -6.32
CA VAL A 121 -8.78 -15.94 -5.93
C VAL A 121 -10.22 -16.03 -5.43
N ASN A 122 -10.78 -17.23 -5.48
CA ASN A 122 -12.16 -17.53 -5.09
C ASN A 122 -13.21 -16.78 -5.95
N ARG A 123 -14.48 -16.94 -5.60
CA ARG A 123 -15.63 -16.27 -6.24
C ARG A 123 -16.74 -16.04 -5.22
N GLY A 124 -17.65 -15.12 -5.53
CA GLY A 124 -18.73 -14.73 -4.59
C GLY A 124 -18.20 -13.91 -3.42
N PHE A 125 -18.79 -14.04 -2.26
CA PHE A 125 -18.38 -13.31 -1.05
C PHE A 125 -16.92 -13.60 -0.63
N PRO A 126 -16.40 -14.84 -0.72
CA PRO A 126 -14.99 -15.10 -0.39
C PRO A 126 -14.00 -14.69 -1.49
N ALA A 127 -14.43 -13.97 -2.52
CA ALA A 127 -13.49 -13.45 -3.53
C ALA A 127 -12.55 -12.40 -2.93
N VAL A 128 -11.24 -12.56 -3.18
CA VAL A 128 -10.19 -11.70 -2.60
C VAL A 128 -8.97 -11.69 -3.52
N VAL A 129 -8.16 -10.64 -3.46
CA VAL A 129 -6.83 -10.66 -4.08
C VAL A 129 -5.84 -11.26 -3.08
N SER A 130 -5.22 -12.36 -3.45
CA SER A 130 -4.31 -13.10 -2.56
C SER A 130 -3.11 -13.65 -3.32
N THR A 131 -2.23 -14.31 -2.59
CA THR A 131 -1.15 -15.15 -3.10
C THR A 131 -1.72 -16.49 -3.59
N ALA A 132 -0.94 -17.25 -4.35
CA ALA A 132 -1.30 -18.64 -4.70
C ALA A 132 -1.58 -19.43 -3.42
N PHE A 133 -2.64 -20.23 -3.44
CA PHE A 133 -3.10 -21.07 -2.32
C PHE A 133 -3.34 -20.34 -0.98
N ASN A 134 -3.40 -18.99 -0.98
CA ASN A 134 -3.42 -18.13 0.20
C ASN A 134 -2.18 -18.29 1.11
N ASP A 135 -1.06 -18.69 0.57
CA ASP A 135 0.19 -18.81 1.30
C ASP A 135 0.62 -17.44 1.90
N PRO A 136 1.32 -17.45 3.04
CA PRO A 136 1.90 -16.23 3.59
C PRO A 136 2.76 -15.50 2.57
N ILE A 137 2.61 -14.17 2.44
CA ILE A 137 3.32 -13.40 1.42
C ILE A 137 4.85 -13.53 1.53
N GLN A 138 5.36 -13.70 2.74
CA GLN A 138 6.79 -13.89 2.99
C GLN A 138 7.37 -15.21 2.45
N THR A 139 6.51 -16.22 2.16
CA THR A 139 6.96 -17.50 1.58
C THR A 139 6.91 -17.51 0.05
N THR A 140 6.51 -16.40 -0.55
CA THR A 140 6.42 -16.19 -2.00
C THR A 140 7.63 -15.43 -2.54
N ASN A 141 7.70 -15.25 -3.85
CA ASN A 141 8.74 -14.43 -4.50
C ASN A 141 8.52 -12.91 -4.33
N CYS A 142 7.83 -12.48 -3.27
CA CYS A 142 7.59 -11.07 -3.00
C CYS A 142 8.91 -10.35 -2.72
N ILE A 143 9.17 -9.27 -3.44
CA ILE A 143 10.36 -8.41 -3.28
C ILE A 143 10.15 -7.28 -2.25
N ASN A 144 9.03 -7.26 -1.55
CA ASN A 144 8.68 -6.26 -0.53
C ASN A 144 8.71 -4.80 -1.02
N CYS A 145 8.43 -4.54 -2.29
CA CYS A 145 8.49 -3.19 -2.88
C CYS A 145 7.41 -2.21 -2.38
N GLY A 146 6.35 -2.68 -1.71
CA GLY A 146 5.28 -1.85 -1.14
C GLY A 146 4.29 -1.26 -2.13
N GLN A 147 4.44 -1.46 -3.45
CA GLN A 147 3.55 -0.86 -4.45
C GLN A 147 2.09 -1.30 -4.30
N CYS A 148 1.85 -2.52 -3.88
CA CYS A 148 0.52 -3.03 -3.58
C CYS A 148 -0.15 -2.28 -2.40
N VAL A 149 0.63 -1.87 -1.40
CA VAL A 149 0.18 -1.05 -0.27
C VAL A 149 -0.16 0.36 -0.74
N ALA A 150 0.70 0.98 -1.53
CA ALA A 150 0.52 2.34 -2.04
C ALA A 150 -0.78 2.51 -2.84
N VAL A 151 -1.18 1.51 -3.64
CA VAL A 151 -2.39 1.56 -4.47
C VAL A 151 -3.65 1.01 -3.77
N CYS A 152 -3.53 0.45 -2.56
CA CYS A 152 -4.68 -0.11 -1.85
C CYS A 152 -5.61 1.00 -1.37
N PRO A 153 -6.90 1.00 -1.79
CA PRO A 153 -7.84 2.05 -1.41
C PRO A 153 -8.42 1.88 0.00
N THR A 154 -8.20 0.71 0.61
CA THR A 154 -8.69 0.34 1.95
C THR A 154 -7.55 -0.11 2.85
N GLY A 155 -7.84 -0.55 4.07
CA GLY A 155 -6.87 -1.12 5.00
C GLY A 155 -6.54 -2.59 4.78
N ALA A 156 -6.83 -3.15 3.59
CA ALA A 156 -6.52 -4.54 3.28
C ALA A 156 -5.01 -4.81 3.17
N LEU A 157 -4.25 -3.83 2.73
CA LEU A 157 -2.79 -3.85 2.69
C LEU A 157 -2.26 -2.61 3.41
N SER A 158 -1.32 -2.82 4.31
CA SER A 158 -0.63 -1.77 5.05
C SER A 158 0.83 -2.12 5.30
N GLU A 159 1.62 -1.13 5.67
CA GLU A 159 2.99 -1.35 6.11
C GLU A 159 2.99 -2.07 7.47
N ASN A 160 3.98 -2.93 7.68
CA ASN A 160 4.31 -3.45 8.99
C ASN A 160 5.20 -2.41 9.70
N SER A 161 4.59 -1.57 10.52
CA SER A 161 5.27 -0.43 11.16
C SER A 161 6.05 -0.86 12.40
N ASN A 162 7.35 -0.53 12.44
CA ASN A 162 8.22 -0.74 13.59
C ASN A 162 8.40 0.52 14.45
N ILE A 163 7.62 1.58 14.20
CA ILE A 163 7.75 2.86 14.92
C ILE A 163 7.66 2.68 16.44
N ALA A 164 6.70 1.88 16.91
CA ALA A 164 6.53 1.64 18.35
C ALA A 164 7.75 0.93 18.97
N ASP A 165 8.38 0.01 18.24
CA ASP A 165 9.55 -0.73 18.69
C ASP A 165 10.78 0.20 18.77
N VAL A 166 10.95 1.05 17.77
CA VAL A 166 12.01 2.06 17.74
C VAL A 166 11.85 3.06 18.89
N LEU A 167 10.64 3.58 19.13
CA LEU A 167 10.37 4.51 20.22
C LEU A 167 10.64 3.88 21.59
N ARG A 168 10.29 2.59 21.78
CA ARG A 168 10.63 1.85 22.99
C ARG A 168 12.14 1.67 23.16
N ALA A 169 12.85 1.40 22.07
CA ALA A 169 14.31 1.29 22.11
C ALA A 169 14.97 2.62 22.48
N ILE A 170 14.52 3.74 21.91
CA ILE A 170 15.01 5.08 22.24
C ILE A 170 14.74 5.45 23.71
N ALA A 171 13.61 5.01 24.27
CA ALA A 171 13.25 5.26 25.65
C ALA A 171 14.03 4.40 26.67
N ASP A 172 14.73 3.36 26.23
CA ASP A 172 15.49 2.44 27.07
C ASP A 172 16.95 2.90 27.22
N PRO A 173 17.35 3.43 28.39
CA PRO A 173 18.69 3.98 28.58
C PRO A 173 19.82 2.91 28.54
N SER A 174 19.47 1.63 28.52
CA SER A 174 20.44 0.53 28.39
C SER A 174 20.83 0.23 26.96
N LYS A 175 20.16 0.85 25.98
CA LYS A 175 20.35 0.60 24.56
C LYS A 175 21.02 1.77 23.87
N THR A 176 21.94 1.47 22.98
CA THR A 176 22.46 2.41 21.99
C THR A 176 21.67 2.22 20.70
N VAL A 177 20.95 3.26 20.26
CA VAL A 177 20.08 3.20 19.10
C VAL A 177 20.72 3.90 17.91
N VAL A 178 21.00 3.13 16.88
CA VAL A 178 21.66 3.59 15.65
C VAL A 178 20.65 3.60 14.50
N VAL A 179 20.67 4.64 13.68
CA VAL A 179 19.86 4.72 12.47
C VAL A 179 20.72 4.97 11.24
N GLN A 180 20.43 4.24 10.17
CA GLN A 180 20.94 4.48 8.83
C GLN A 180 19.80 4.96 7.94
N THR A 181 20.02 6.02 7.18
CA THR A 181 19.02 6.63 6.33
C THR A 181 19.17 6.18 4.87
N ALA A 182 18.06 5.78 4.24
CA ALA A 182 18.06 5.50 2.80
C ALA A 182 18.19 6.81 1.98
N PRO A 183 18.88 6.78 0.82
CA PRO A 183 19.10 7.98 0.00
C PRO A 183 17.83 8.71 -0.43
N ALA A 184 16.75 7.97 -0.73
CA ALA A 184 15.48 8.54 -1.19
C ALA A 184 14.76 9.36 -0.10
N VAL A 185 14.95 9.03 1.19
CA VAL A 185 14.25 9.70 2.30
C VAL A 185 14.65 11.18 2.41
N ARG A 186 15.92 11.54 2.20
CA ARG A 186 16.39 12.93 2.24
C ARG A 186 15.79 13.83 1.17
N VAL A 187 15.24 13.24 0.10
CA VAL A 187 14.54 13.97 -0.98
C VAL A 187 13.02 13.97 -0.73
N GLY A 188 12.43 12.81 -0.44
CA GLY A 188 10.98 12.66 -0.24
C GLY A 188 10.48 13.39 1.00
N LEU A 189 11.20 13.32 2.12
CA LEU A 189 10.81 13.96 3.38
C LEU A 189 10.59 15.47 3.23
N GLY A 190 11.34 16.13 2.35
CA GLY A 190 11.21 17.57 2.13
C GLY A 190 9.86 17.99 1.58
N GLN A 191 9.17 17.13 0.83
CA GLN A 191 7.88 17.44 0.21
C GLN A 191 6.80 17.69 1.26
N ASP A 192 6.74 16.85 2.29
CA ASP A 192 5.73 16.92 3.36
C ASP A 192 5.89 18.17 4.24
N PHE A 193 7.10 18.75 4.25
CA PHE A 193 7.43 19.95 5.03
C PHE A 193 7.62 21.22 4.19
N GLY A 194 7.11 21.24 2.96
CA GLY A 194 7.14 22.43 2.10
C GLY A 194 8.50 22.74 1.45
N PHE A 195 9.44 21.79 1.46
CA PHE A 195 10.77 21.90 0.81
C PHE A 195 10.81 21.15 -0.53
N SER A 196 9.73 21.17 -1.28
CA SER A 196 9.60 20.44 -2.56
C SER A 196 10.82 20.65 -3.48
N GLY A 197 11.34 19.56 -4.03
CA GLY A 197 12.48 19.57 -4.96
C GLY A 197 13.85 19.88 -4.31
N ARG A 198 13.95 19.93 -2.99
CA ARG A 198 15.21 20.17 -2.27
C ARG A 198 15.57 18.99 -1.36
N SER A 199 16.84 18.62 -1.37
CA SER A 199 17.36 17.66 -0.38
C SER A 199 17.38 18.31 1.01
N VAL A 200 16.89 17.59 2.01
CA VAL A 200 16.83 18.03 3.41
C VAL A 200 17.76 17.27 4.33
N THR A 201 18.86 16.73 3.81
CA THR A 201 19.80 15.85 4.54
C THR A 201 20.17 16.38 5.92
N GLY A 202 20.67 17.61 6.04
CA GLY A 202 21.08 18.17 7.34
C GLY A 202 19.92 18.35 8.32
N LYS A 203 18.72 18.72 7.81
CA LYS A 203 17.51 18.83 8.62
C LYS A 203 17.03 17.45 9.10
N MET A 204 17.08 16.44 8.24
CA MET A 204 16.74 15.06 8.57
C MET A 204 17.64 14.50 9.66
N VAL A 205 18.96 14.65 9.53
CA VAL A 205 19.93 14.22 10.54
C VAL A 205 19.68 14.93 11.88
N THR A 206 19.42 16.23 11.85
CA THR A 206 19.10 17.01 13.06
C THR A 206 17.80 16.52 13.71
N ALA A 207 16.78 16.22 12.91
CA ALA A 207 15.51 15.68 13.41
C ALA A 207 15.69 14.31 14.07
N LEU A 208 16.44 13.40 13.45
CA LEU A 208 16.71 12.07 14.00
C LEU A 208 17.47 12.17 15.34
N ARG A 209 18.50 13.02 15.44
CA ARG A 209 19.19 13.28 16.70
C ARG A 209 18.27 13.84 17.77
N ARG A 210 17.36 14.75 17.43
CA ARG A 210 16.36 15.30 18.36
C ARG A 210 15.31 14.29 18.79
N LEU A 211 15.03 13.28 17.97
CA LEU A 211 14.16 12.15 18.34
C LEU A 211 14.81 11.22 19.36
N GLY A 212 16.14 11.29 19.55
CA GLY A 212 16.86 10.52 20.56
C GLY A 212 17.70 9.37 20.01
N PHE A 213 17.97 9.33 18.70
CA PHE A 213 18.97 8.40 18.17
C PHE A 213 20.37 8.79 18.59
N ASP A 214 21.14 7.84 19.10
CA ASP A 214 22.52 8.07 19.52
C ASP A 214 23.47 8.33 18.36
N TYR A 215 23.30 7.55 17.28
CA TYR A 215 24.11 7.69 16.07
C TYR A 215 23.21 7.72 14.83
N VAL A 216 23.57 8.60 13.89
CA VAL A 216 22.88 8.76 12.60
C VAL A 216 23.92 8.65 11.50
N PHE A 217 23.81 7.62 10.68
CA PHE A 217 24.66 7.38 9.52
C PHE A 217 23.85 7.51 8.23
N ASP A 218 24.50 7.87 7.15
CA ASP A 218 23.91 7.82 5.83
C ASP A 218 24.39 6.60 5.04
N THR A 219 23.73 6.36 3.92
CA THR A 219 24.05 5.21 3.07
C THR A 219 25.38 5.41 2.31
N ASP A 220 25.79 6.66 2.05
CA ASP A 220 27.06 6.94 1.37
C ASP A 220 28.22 6.45 2.22
N PHE A 221 28.21 6.75 3.53
CA PHE A 221 29.19 6.22 4.48
C PHE A 221 29.18 4.68 4.52
N SER A 222 28.01 4.07 4.59
CA SER A 222 27.89 2.62 4.62
C SER A 222 28.34 1.96 3.32
N ALA A 223 28.13 2.63 2.18
CA ALA A 223 28.59 2.16 0.88
C ALA A 223 30.12 2.16 0.79
N ASP A 224 30.78 3.22 1.27
CA ASP A 224 32.25 3.30 1.32
C ASP A 224 32.83 2.20 2.20
N LEU A 225 32.21 1.94 3.37
CA LEU A 225 32.62 0.86 4.26
C LEU A 225 32.46 -0.51 3.59
N THR A 226 31.34 -0.74 2.93
CA THR A 226 31.07 -1.99 2.18
C THR A 226 32.15 -2.23 1.11
N ILE A 227 32.50 -1.20 0.34
CA ILE A 227 33.56 -1.31 -0.69
C ILE A 227 34.90 -1.69 -0.07
N MET A 228 35.24 -1.12 1.08
CA MET A 228 36.47 -1.45 1.77
C MET A 228 36.49 -2.90 2.27
N GLU A 229 35.44 -3.35 2.91
CA GLU A 229 35.30 -4.71 3.46
C GLU A 229 35.26 -5.77 2.37
N GLU A 230 34.35 -5.64 1.41
CA GLU A 230 34.19 -6.59 0.31
C GLU A 230 35.42 -6.60 -0.63
N GLY A 231 36.02 -5.44 -0.89
CA GLY A 231 37.25 -5.33 -1.65
C GLY A 231 38.43 -6.04 -0.98
N THR A 232 38.55 -5.91 0.34
CA THR A 232 39.57 -6.61 1.12
C THR A 232 39.38 -8.12 1.12
N GLU A 233 38.13 -8.57 1.28
CA GLU A 233 37.76 -10.00 1.20
C GLU A 233 38.09 -10.57 -0.19
N LEU A 234 37.70 -9.89 -1.27
CA LEU A 234 38.00 -10.30 -2.64
C LEU A 234 39.53 -10.42 -2.87
N LEU A 235 40.31 -9.44 -2.43
CA LEU A 235 41.76 -9.50 -2.56
C LEU A 235 42.36 -10.68 -1.75
N GLY A 236 41.80 -10.97 -0.59
CA GLY A 236 42.18 -12.15 0.20
C GLY A 236 41.92 -13.47 -0.50
N LEU A 237 40.72 -13.60 -1.14
CA LEU A 237 40.34 -14.77 -1.91
C LEU A 237 41.21 -14.95 -3.16
N LEU A 238 41.49 -13.86 -3.89
CA LEU A 238 42.37 -13.88 -5.06
C LEU A 238 43.80 -14.32 -4.70
N ASN A 239 44.35 -13.76 -3.64
CA ASN A 239 45.69 -14.14 -3.17
C ASN A 239 45.73 -15.64 -2.75
N ALA A 240 44.71 -16.14 -2.10
CA ALA A 240 44.63 -17.54 -1.72
C ALA A 240 44.43 -18.50 -2.93
N ALA A 241 43.86 -18.01 -4.04
CA ALA A 241 43.66 -18.80 -5.26
C ALA A 241 44.90 -18.82 -6.17
N ILE A 242 45.82 -17.85 -6.02
CA ILE A 242 47.03 -17.69 -6.86
C ILE A 242 48.27 -18.32 -6.17
N GLY A 243 48.25 -18.48 -4.85
CA GLY A 243 49.32 -19.10 -4.05
C GLY A 243 49.07 -20.56 -3.80
#